data_5dffa515e9a0d4b5e7b48accd4546bb6
#
_entry.id   5dffa515e9a0d4b5e7b48accd4546bb6
#
_cell.length_a   1.000
_cell.length_b   1.000
_cell.length_c   1.000
_cell.angle_alpha   90.00
_cell.angle_beta   90.00
_cell.angle_gamma   90.00
#
_symmetry.space_group_name_H-M   'P 1'
#
loop_
_entity.id
_entity.type
_entity.pdbx_description
1 polymer ?
#
loop_
_entity_poly.entity_id
_entity_poly.type
_entity_poly.pdbx_seq_one_letter_code
_entity_poly.pdbx_strand_id
1 'polypeptide(L)'
;MIAPTHPDAEPMVRAVTEGGMPPGATTVYKGRRNTLFYILPGDLAEEQRSSGAEPRRNDLTVPVNVKAFRVPPFPNGYVYRSFRKSKAERSYLNARRLIEEGFFTPEPIAYSEVHTGPWAGAWIKMTRSYYFCRQLPYPNIRGCEGWDDCEALTEALGAEMVRLHRAGVWFHDFSPGNILVERLPQGGYRFYYVDLNRMDFGVTDRHKLMQMFKSISWDIAWIERLARAYARAAGEDEQTVVAEALEATTRWREGHMKKERFKQLIGK
;
A
#
# COMPACT_ATOMS: atom_id res chain seq x y z
N MET A 1 -14.13 -5.47 -14.34
CA MET A 1 -13.26 -4.87 -15.39
C MET A 1 -11.82 -5.19 -15.03
N ILE A 2 -11.04 -5.70 -15.95
CA ILE A 2 -9.61 -6.01 -15.80
C ILE A 2 -8.85 -4.93 -16.57
N ALA A 3 -7.88 -4.29 -15.94
CA ALA A 3 -7.03 -3.28 -16.58
C ALA A 3 -5.56 -3.68 -16.41
N PRO A 4 -5.07 -4.72 -17.14
CA PRO A 4 -3.68 -5.14 -17.04
C PRO A 4 -2.75 -4.11 -17.66
N THR A 5 -1.66 -3.79 -16.97
CA THR A 5 -0.52 -3.06 -17.55
C THR A 5 0.35 -4.00 -18.39
N HIS A 6 0.27 -5.30 -18.09
CA HIS A 6 0.99 -6.37 -18.76
C HIS A 6 -0.01 -7.31 -19.46
N PRO A 7 -0.09 -7.33 -20.80
CA PRO A 7 -1.01 -8.19 -21.53
C PRO A 7 -0.90 -9.67 -21.15
N ASP A 8 0.32 -10.13 -20.88
CA ASP A 8 0.62 -11.52 -20.53
C ASP A 8 0.12 -11.92 -19.13
N ALA A 9 -0.28 -10.94 -18.31
CA ALA A 9 -0.86 -11.19 -16.99
C ALA A 9 -2.35 -11.52 -17.04
N GLU A 10 -3.04 -11.34 -18.17
CA GLU A 10 -4.50 -11.53 -18.25
C GLU A 10 -4.96 -12.92 -17.80
N PRO A 11 -4.32 -14.06 -18.19
CA PRO A 11 -4.74 -15.38 -17.75
C PRO A 11 -4.67 -15.53 -16.23
N MET A 12 -3.60 -15.05 -15.60
CA MET A 12 -3.44 -15.08 -14.14
C MET A 12 -4.50 -14.22 -13.44
N VAL A 13 -4.72 -12.99 -13.93
CA VAL A 13 -5.72 -12.08 -13.37
C VAL A 13 -7.10 -12.69 -13.44
N ARG A 14 -7.45 -13.35 -14.56
CA ARG A 14 -8.71 -14.06 -14.74
C ARG A 14 -8.83 -15.23 -13.76
N ALA A 15 -7.85 -16.13 -13.68
CA ALA A 15 -7.86 -17.28 -12.78
C ALA A 15 -8.08 -16.86 -11.32
N VAL A 16 -7.35 -15.84 -10.84
CA VAL A 16 -7.52 -15.31 -9.48
C VAL A 16 -8.88 -14.65 -9.29
N THR A 17 -9.39 -13.95 -10.29
CA THR A 17 -10.68 -13.25 -10.20
C THR A 17 -11.85 -14.24 -10.09
N GLU A 18 -11.81 -15.33 -10.83
CA GLU A 18 -12.84 -16.37 -10.88
C GLU A 18 -12.67 -17.39 -9.74
N GLY A 19 -11.46 -17.94 -9.57
CA GLY A 19 -11.15 -19.01 -8.62
C GLY A 19 -10.67 -18.55 -7.24
N GLY A 20 -10.21 -17.32 -7.11
CA GLY A 20 -9.58 -16.81 -5.89
C GLY A 20 -8.08 -17.13 -5.80
N MET A 21 -7.59 -17.45 -4.60
CA MET A 21 -6.18 -17.76 -4.38
C MET A 21 -5.85 -19.14 -4.99
N PRO A 22 -4.87 -19.22 -5.93
CA PRO A 22 -4.46 -20.49 -6.52
C PRO A 22 -3.84 -21.45 -5.49
N PRO A 23 -3.87 -22.77 -5.71
CA PRO A 23 -3.34 -23.78 -4.77
C PRO A 23 -1.86 -23.60 -4.40
N GLY A 24 -1.00 -23.20 -5.36
CA GLY A 24 0.43 -22.97 -5.12
C GLY A 24 0.78 -21.61 -4.47
N ALA A 25 -0.18 -20.71 -4.34
CA ALA A 25 0.09 -19.36 -3.84
C ALA A 25 0.44 -19.34 -2.35
N THR A 26 1.45 -18.57 -1.99
CA THR A 26 1.88 -18.38 -0.59
C THR A 26 1.15 -17.22 0.07
N THR A 27 0.44 -17.49 1.17
CA THR A 27 -0.22 -16.45 1.97
C THR A 27 0.81 -15.70 2.81
N VAL A 28 0.90 -14.37 2.62
CA VAL A 28 1.74 -13.47 3.42
C VAL A 28 0.96 -12.97 4.64
N TYR A 29 -0.31 -12.64 4.45
CA TYR A 29 -1.15 -12.08 5.50
C TYR A 29 -2.63 -12.39 5.24
N LYS A 30 -3.33 -12.81 6.29
CA LYS A 30 -4.78 -13.04 6.24
C LYS A 30 -5.47 -12.26 7.37
N GLY A 31 -6.08 -11.14 7.01
CA GLY A 31 -6.82 -10.29 7.95
C GLY A 31 -8.31 -10.30 7.71
N ARG A 32 -9.06 -9.64 8.60
CA ARG A 32 -10.53 -9.52 8.49
C ARG A 32 -10.97 -8.79 7.22
N ARG A 33 -10.19 -7.82 6.72
CA ARG A 33 -10.55 -6.92 5.61
C ARG A 33 -9.84 -7.21 4.31
N ASN A 34 -8.71 -7.88 4.35
CA ASN A 34 -7.90 -8.20 3.18
C ASN A 34 -7.08 -9.47 3.41
N THR A 35 -6.73 -10.12 2.32
CA THR A 35 -5.75 -11.20 2.28
C THR A 35 -4.65 -10.79 1.31
N LEU A 36 -3.40 -10.99 1.69
CA LEU A 36 -2.22 -10.74 0.88
C LEU A 36 -1.56 -12.09 0.61
N PHE A 37 -1.33 -12.41 -0.64
CA PHE A 37 -0.60 -13.60 -1.07
C PHE A 37 0.25 -13.29 -2.30
N TYR A 38 1.25 -14.11 -2.57
CA TYR A 38 2.01 -14.00 -3.80
C TYR A 38 1.95 -15.30 -4.60
N ILE A 39 2.11 -15.15 -5.91
CA ILE A 39 2.07 -16.22 -6.90
C ILE A 39 3.46 -16.25 -7.54
N LEU A 40 4.10 -17.41 -7.53
CA LEU A 40 5.35 -17.64 -8.26
C LEU A 40 5.05 -17.92 -9.74
N PRO A 41 6.03 -17.71 -10.63
CA PRO A 41 5.85 -17.96 -12.06
C PRO A 41 5.43 -19.39 -12.41
N GLY A 42 5.77 -20.38 -11.57
CA GLY A 42 5.41 -21.80 -11.76
C GLY A 42 4.03 -22.20 -11.23
N ASP A 43 3.46 -21.46 -10.28
CA ASP A 43 2.27 -21.89 -9.54
C ASP A 43 1.01 -22.05 -10.42
N LEU A 44 0.93 -21.30 -11.54
CA LEU A 44 -0.19 -21.38 -12.48
C LEU A 44 0.00 -22.41 -13.59
N ALA A 45 1.24 -22.86 -13.82
CA ALA A 45 1.53 -23.83 -14.87
C ALA A 45 1.03 -25.25 -14.50
N GLU A 46 0.97 -25.59 -13.21
CA GLU A 46 0.44 -26.89 -12.74
C GLU A 46 -1.08 -26.99 -12.90
N GLU A 47 -1.81 -25.90 -12.67
CA GLU A 47 -3.27 -25.87 -12.83
C GLU A 47 -3.69 -25.99 -14.31
N GLN A 48 -2.91 -25.42 -15.23
CA GLN A 48 -3.14 -25.54 -16.67
C GLN A 48 -2.83 -26.94 -17.19
N ARG A 49 -1.83 -27.66 -16.64
CA ARG A 49 -1.53 -29.05 -17.00
C ARG A 49 -2.62 -30.02 -16.59
N SER A 50 -3.27 -29.79 -15.45
CA SER A 50 -4.37 -30.62 -14.96
C SER A 50 -5.67 -30.42 -15.76
N SER A 51 -5.84 -29.31 -16.46
CA SER A 51 -7.02 -28.99 -17.28
C SER A 51 -6.87 -29.40 -18.75
N GLY A 52 -5.74 -30.00 -19.17
CA GLY A 52 -5.49 -30.43 -20.55
C GLY A 52 -5.32 -29.31 -21.57
N ALA A 53 -5.20 -28.06 -21.12
CA ALA A 53 -4.92 -26.91 -21.98
C ALA A 53 -3.40 -26.83 -22.26
N GLU A 54 -3.04 -26.55 -23.51
CA GLU A 54 -1.64 -26.28 -23.84
C GLU A 54 -1.10 -25.13 -22.96
N PRO A 55 0.09 -25.28 -22.34
CA PRO A 55 0.68 -24.25 -21.52
C PRO A 55 0.98 -23.01 -22.38
N ARG A 56 0.12 -22.01 -22.32
CA ARG A 56 0.47 -20.69 -22.84
C ARG A 56 1.62 -20.18 -21.97
N ARG A 57 2.74 -19.82 -22.59
CA ARG A 57 3.88 -19.19 -21.91
C ARG A 57 3.37 -17.98 -21.14
N ASN A 58 3.20 -18.15 -19.83
CA ASN A 58 3.07 -17.01 -18.92
C ASN A 58 4.48 -16.46 -18.70
N ASP A 59 4.85 -15.44 -19.45
CA ASP A 59 6.16 -14.78 -19.34
C ASP A 59 6.28 -13.87 -18.10
N LEU A 60 5.44 -14.07 -17.09
CA LEU A 60 5.65 -13.46 -15.78
C LEU A 60 6.83 -14.16 -15.11
N THR A 61 8.03 -13.67 -15.39
CA THR A 61 9.30 -14.17 -14.83
C THR A 61 9.52 -13.74 -13.37
N VAL A 62 8.60 -12.98 -12.79
CA VAL A 62 8.73 -12.39 -11.45
C VAL A 62 7.53 -12.75 -10.58
N PRO A 63 7.74 -12.92 -9.26
CA PRO A 63 6.64 -13.14 -8.32
C PRO A 63 5.64 -11.98 -8.32
N VAL A 64 4.35 -12.31 -8.31
CA VAL A 64 3.26 -11.33 -8.29
C VAL A 64 2.60 -11.33 -6.92
N ASN A 65 2.54 -10.15 -6.31
CA ASN A 65 1.81 -9.92 -5.09
C ASN A 65 0.35 -9.60 -5.40
N VAL A 66 -0.56 -10.28 -4.72
CA VAL A 66 -2.01 -10.09 -4.90
C VAL A 66 -2.64 -9.66 -3.57
N LYS A 67 -3.25 -8.48 -3.56
CA LYS A 67 -4.02 -7.98 -2.44
C LYS A 67 -5.51 -8.13 -2.70
N ALA A 68 -6.12 -9.13 -2.08
CA ALA A 68 -7.54 -9.39 -2.16
C ALA A 68 -8.29 -8.59 -1.09
N PHE A 69 -9.16 -7.67 -1.51
CA PHE A 69 -9.98 -6.86 -0.63
C PHE A 69 -11.38 -7.44 -0.51
N ARG A 70 -11.84 -7.65 0.72
CA ARG A 70 -13.25 -7.94 0.99
C ARG A 70 -14.05 -6.64 1.05
N VAL A 71 -15.20 -6.64 0.42
CA VAL A 71 -16.14 -5.52 0.54
C VAL A 71 -16.93 -5.70 1.83
N PRO A 72 -17.06 -4.65 2.68
CA PRO A 72 -17.90 -4.72 3.86
C PRO A 72 -19.36 -5.03 3.48
N PRO A 73 -20.11 -5.76 4.34
CA PRO A 73 -21.51 -6.03 4.09
C PRO A 73 -22.36 -4.74 3.96
N PHE A 74 -23.61 -4.90 3.52
CA PHE A 74 -24.60 -3.83 3.31
C PHE A 74 -24.42 -2.60 4.25
N PRO A 75 -24.53 -1.33 3.75
CA PRO A 75 -24.89 -0.95 2.38
C PRO A 75 -23.68 -0.71 1.44
N ASN A 76 -22.44 -0.88 1.95
CA ASN A 76 -21.22 -0.43 1.27
C ASN A 76 -20.99 -1.08 -0.12
N GLY A 77 -21.43 -2.32 -0.32
CA GLY A 77 -21.27 -3.01 -1.62
C GLY A 77 -21.94 -2.29 -2.79
N TYR A 78 -23.03 -1.55 -2.53
CA TYR A 78 -23.78 -0.78 -3.53
C TYR A 78 -23.14 0.60 -3.79
N VAL A 79 -22.61 1.23 -2.75
CA VAL A 79 -21.93 2.54 -2.84
C VAL A 79 -20.69 2.46 -3.72
N TYR A 80 -19.95 1.36 -3.64
CA TYR A 80 -18.75 1.15 -4.46
C TYR A 80 -19.03 0.98 -5.96
N ARG A 81 -20.25 0.61 -6.36
CA ARG A 81 -20.59 0.52 -7.78
C ARG A 81 -20.82 1.87 -8.44
N SER A 82 -21.51 2.77 -7.76
CA SER A 82 -22.11 3.95 -8.41
C SER A 82 -21.36 5.25 -8.16
N PHE A 83 -20.59 5.33 -7.05
CA PHE A 83 -20.04 6.62 -6.61
C PHE A 83 -18.58 6.57 -6.13
N ARG A 84 -17.98 5.40 -5.95
CA ARG A 84 -16.64 5.30 -5.38
C ARG A 84 -15.83 4.15 -5.99
N LYS A 85 -14.65 4.47 -6.52
CA LYS A 85 -13.67 3.48 -6.98
C LYS A 85 -13.35 2.45 -5.89
N SER A 86 -13.16 1.18 -6.27
CA SER A 86 -12.77 0.12 -5.34
C SER A 86 -11.41 0.41 -4.70
N LYS A 87 -11.06 -0.33 -3.65
CA LYS A 87 -9.72 -0.23 -3.07
C LYS A 87 -8.66 -0.71 -4.06
N ALA A 88 -8.94 -1.76 -4.83
CA ALA A 88 -8.04 -2.29 -5.83
C ALA A 88 -7.79 -1.28 -6.96
N GLU A 89 -8.85 -0.71 -7.50
CA GLU A 89 -8.76 0.34 -8.53
C GLU A 89 -7.95 1.54 -8.02
N ARG A 90 -8.25 2.03 -6.81
CA ARG A 90 -7.49 3.14 -6.21
C ARG A 90 -6.02 2.79 -6.00
N SER A 91 -5.70 1.59 -5.52
CA SER A 91 -4.32 1.14 -5.36
C SER A 91 -3.58 1.17 -6.70
N TYR A 92 -4.21 0.67 -7.77
CA TYR A 92 -3.64 0.66 -9.10
C TYR A 92 -3.42 2.07 -9.67
N LEU A 93 -4.43 2.92 -9.60
CA LEU A 93 -4.35 4.30 -10.12
C LEU A 93 -3.35 5.15 -9.34
N ASN A 94 -3.35 5.02 -8.00
CA ASN A 94 -2.41 5.75 -7.16
C ASN A 94 -0.97 5.25 -7.36
N ALA A 95 -0.76 3.94 -7.60
CA ALA A 95 0.56 3.41 -7.93
C ALA A 95 1.11 4.01 -9.23
N ARG A 96 0.29 4.03 -10.27
CA ARG A 96 0.67 4.65 -11.53
C ARG A 96 1.02 6.12 -11.37
N ARG A 97 0.14 6.88 -10.69
CA ARG A 97 0.38 8.30 -10.47
C ARG A 97 1.63 8.55 -9.63
N LEU A 98 1.88 7.74 -8.61
CA LEU A 98 3.07 7.85 -7.77
C LEU A 98 4.36 7.65 -8.59
N ILE A 99 4.36 6.71 -9.54
CA ILE A 99 5.46 6.50 -10.48
C ILE A 99 5.62 7.71 -11.42
N GLU A 100 4.52 8.26 -11.94
CA GLU A 100 4.52 9.46 -12.78
C GLU A 100 5.09 10.69 -12.07
N GLU A 101 4.88 10.79 -10.74
CA GLU A 101 5.46 11.83 -9.87
C GLU A 101 6.94 11.56 -9.50
N GLY A 102 7.54 10.47 -9.99
CA GLY A 102 8.97 10.14 -9.79
C GLY A 102 9.29 9.43 -8.47
N PHE A 103 8.29 8.78 -7.84
CA PHE A 103 8.45 7.96 -6.65
C PHE A 103 8.35 6.47 -6.98
N PHE A 104 8.81 5.62 -6.04
CA PHE A 104 8.83 4.18 -6.27
C PHE A 104 7.72 3.47 -5.49
N THR A 105 7.15 2.48 -6.13
CA THR A 105 6.19 1.52 -5.57
C THR A 105 6.36 0.20 -6.32
N PRO A 106 5.94 -0.94 -5.76
CA PRO A 106 5.86 -2.16 -6.55
C PRO A 106 5.09 -1.91 -7.85
N GLU A 107 5.68 -2.32 -8.98
CA GLU A 107 5.09 -2.11 -10.31
C GLU A 107 3.65 -2.62 -10.36
N PRO A 108 2.65 -1.76 -10.67
CA PRO A 108 1.26 -2.16 -10.75
C PRO A 108 1.01 -2.96 -12.02
N ILE A 109 0.53 -4.19 -11.88
CA ILE A 109 0.26 -5.10 -13.01
C ILE A 109 -1.20 -5.00 -13.46
N ALA A 110 -2.14 -5.10 -12.53
CA ALA A 110 -3.56 -5.06 -12.84
C ALA A 110 -4.43 -4.78 -11.61
N TYR A 111 -5.71 -4.53 -11.85
CA TYR A 111 -6.76 -4.71 -10.84
C TYR A 111 -7.96 -5.43 -11.44
N SER A 112 -8.72 -6.12 -10.60
CA SER A 112 -9.98 -6.73 -11.00
C SER A 112 -11.05 -6.60 -9.93
N GLU A 113 -12.32 -6.70 -10.34
CA GLU A 113 -13.48 -6.57 -9.47
C GLU A 113 -14.47 -7.71 -9.77
N VAL A 114 -15.00 -8.30 -8.72
CA VAL A 114 -16.03 -9.32 -8.80
C VAL A 114 -17.37 -8.72 -8.40
N HIS A 115 -18.33 -8.80 -9.30
CA HIS A 115 -19.68 -8.32 -9.08
C HIS A 115 -20.65 -9.49 -9.10
N THR A 116 -21.67 -9.46 -8.23
CA THR A 116 -22.75 -10.46 -8.17
C THR A 116 -24.10 -9.76 -8.20
N GLY A 117 -25.08 -10.40 -8.81
CA GLY A 117 -26.46 -9.90 -8.93
C GLY A 117 -27.02 -10.05 -10.33
N PRO A 118 -28.32 -9.85 -10.55
CA PRO A 118 -28.94 -9.94 -11.87
C PRO A 118 -28.38 -8.88 -12.83
N TRP A 119 -28.23 -9.23 -14.09
CA TRP A 119 -27.57 -8.46 -15.16
C TRP A 119 -28.16 -7.08 -15.44
N ALA A 120 -29.39 -6.82 -15.01
CA ALA A 120 -30.07 -5.56 -15.21
C ALA A 120 -30.60 -5.01 -13.88
N GLY A 121 -30.04 -3.86 -13.41
CA GLY A 121 -30.66 -3.11 -12.32
C GLY A 121 -29.76 -2.71 -11.16
N ALA A 122 -30.35 -2.04 -10.16
CA ALA A 122 -29.72 -1.46 -8.98
C ALA A 122 -29.10 -2.48 -8.00
N TRP A 123 -29.26 -3.78 -8.25
CA TRP A 123 -28.93 -4.87 -7.31
C TRP A 123 -27.56 -5.52 -7.53
N ILE A 124 -26.77 -5.07 -8.52
CA ILE A 124 -25.41 -5.58 -8.73
C ILE A 124 -24.52 -5.04 -7.59
N LYS A 125 -23.90 -5.95 -6.86
CA LYS A 125 -23.06 -5.67 -5.71
C LYS A 125 -21.64 -6.10 -5.98
N MET A 126 -20.67 -5.24 -5.73
CA MET A 126 -19.26 -5.65 -5.68
C MET A 126 -19.02 -6.52 -4.44
N THR A 127 -18.40 -7.69 -4.61
CA THR A 127 -18.14 -8.65 -3.54
C THR A 127 -16.67 -8.77 -3.20
N ARG A 128 -15.80 -8.64 -4.18
CA ARG A 128 -14.35 -8.71 -4.03
C ARG A 128 -13.68 -7.75 -5.00
N SER A 129 -12.49 -7.33 -4.68
CA SER A 129 -11.59 -6.67 -5.64
C SER A 129 -10.16 -7.09 -5.36
N TYR A 130 -9.36 -7.21 -6.41
CA TYR A 130 -7.98 -7.68 -6.38
C TYR A 130 -7.06 -6.65 -7.00
N TYR A 131 -5.95 -6.37 -6.34
CA TYR A 131 -4.86 -5.55 -6.84
C TYR A 131 -3.63 -6.42 -7.01
N PHE A 132 -3.01 -6.36 -8.18
CA PHE A 132 -1.85 -7.14 -8.58
C PHE A 132 -0.67 -6.22 -8.79
N CYS A 133 0.45 -6.50 -8.16
CA CYS A 133 1.70 -5.79 -8.36
C CYS A 133 2.89 -6.74 -8.25
N ARG A 134 4.06 -6.31 -8.70
CA ARG A 134 5.31 -7.06 -8.54
C ARG A 134 5.60 -7.28 -7.06
N GLN A 135 6.01 -8.49 -6.67
CA GLN A 135 6.53 -8.74 -5.32
C GLN A 135 7.95 -8.21 -5.23
N LEU A 136 8.22 -7.39 -4.20
CA LEU A 136 9.56 -6.90 -3.91
C LEU A 136 10.16 -7.66 -2.72
N PRO A 137 11.49 -7.95 -2.75
CA PRO A 137 12.17 -8.69 -1.67
C PRO A 137 12.65 -7.79 -0.54
N TYR A 138 12.28 -6.51 -0.53
CA TYR A 138 12.82 -5.53 0.41
C TYR A 138 12.07 -5.55 1.75
N PRO A 139 12.80 -5.37 2.87
CA PRO A 139 12.19 -5.23 4.19
C PRO A 139 11.41 -3.91 4.28
N ASN A 140 10.40 -3.87 5.15
CA ASN A 140 9.82 -2.59 5.57
C ASN A 140 10.67 -1.98 6.70
N ILE A 141 10.51 -0.67 6.92
CA ILE A 141 11.31 0.08 7.92
C ILE A 141 10.83 -0.09 9.37
N ARG A 142 9.97 -1.06 9.65
CA ARG A 142 9.50 -1.31 11.02
C ARG A 142 10.66 -1.76 11.91
N GLY A 143 10.88 -1.03 13.00
CA GLY A 143 11.97 -1.31 13.93
C GLY A 143 13.34 -0.82 13.43
N CYS A 144 13.36 0.06 12.41
CA CYS A 144 14.61 0.64 11.89
C CYS A 144 15.38 1.46 12.94
N GLU A 145 14.73 1.85 14.03
CA GLU A 145 15.33 2.53 15.16
C GLU A 145 16.49 1.71 15.78
N GLY A 146 16.46 0.39 15.63
CA GLY A 146 17.50 -0.54 16.10
C GLY A 146 18.49 -1.02 15.03
N TRP A 147 18.43 -0.47 13.79
CA TRP A 147 19.35 -0.88 12.73
C TRP A 147 20.69 -0.14 12.82
N ASP A 148 21.77 -0.79 12.41
CA ASP A 148 23.12 -0.20 12.42
C ASP A 148 23.23 1.06 11.55
N ASP A 149 22.46 1.13 10.47
CA ASP A 149 22.39 2.26 9.54
C ASP A 149 21.20 3.22 9.81
N CYS A 150 20.62 3.16 11.01
CA CYS A 150 19.42 3.94 11.38
C CYS A 150 19.59 5.44 11.13
N GLU A 151 20.74 6.02 11.44
CA GLU A 151 20.99 7.46 11.27
C GLU A 151 20.96 7.86 9.79
N ALA A 152 21.72 7.15 8.95
CA ALA A 152 21.75 7.40 7.51
C ALA A 152 20.40 7.16 6.84
N LEU A 153 19.67 6.13 7.27
CA LEU A 153 18.31 5.85 6.82
C LEU A 153 17.34 6.98 7.21
N THR A 154 17.48 7.52 8.43
CA THR A 154 16.63 8.60 8.93
C THR A 154 16.84 9.88 8.13
N GLU A 155 18.10 10.24 7.83
CA GLU A 155 18.42 11.38 6.97
C GLU A 155 17.83 11.22 5.56
N ALA A 156 18.00 10.04 4.97
CA ALA A 156 17.46 9.75 3.65
C ALA A 156 15.93 9.78 3.61
N LEU A 157 15.28 9.25 4.65
CA LEU A 157 13.81 9.26 4.75
C LEU A 157 13.28 10.68 4.97
N GLY A 158 13.96 11.50 5.77
CA GLY A 158 13.61 12.91 5.96
C GLY A 158 13.64 13.68 4.64
N ALA A 159 14.70 13.51 3.85
CA ALA A 159 14.83 14.12 2.53
C ALA A 159 13.74 13.61 1.56
N GLU A 160 13.42 12.32 1.60
CA GLU A 160 12.38 11.74 0.77
C GLU A 160 10.98 12.25 1.15
N MET A 161 10.69 12.44 2.43
CA MET A 161 9.44 13.07 2.89
C MET A 161 9.31 14.51 2.38
N VAL A 162 10.41 15.27 2.34
CA VAL A 162 10.41 16.62 1.73
C VAL A 162 10.05 16.53 0.24
N ARG A 163 10.59 15.57 -0.49
CA ARG A 163 10.25 15.35 -1.92
C ARG A 163 8.76 15.04 -2.10
N LEU A 164 8.20 14.14 -1.28
CA LEU A 164 6.78 13.81 -1.28
C LEU A 164 5.90 15.06 -1.03
N HIS A 165 6.26 15.85 -0.02
CA HIS A 165 5.51 17.05 0.33
C HIS A 165 5.59 18.12 -0.76
N ARG A 166 6.76 18.34 -1.39
CA ARG A 166 6.92 19.28 -2.51
C ARG A 166 6.13 18.85 -3.74
N ALA A 167 5.97 17.55 -3.97
CA ALA A 167 5.10 17.01 -5.01
C ALA A 167 3.61 16.99 -4.61
N GLY A 168 3.27 17.44 -3.40
CA GLY A 168 1.91 17.43 -2.89
C GLY A 168 1.35 16.02 -2.67
N VAL A 169 2.20 15.03 -2.42
CA VAL A 169 1.80 13.65 -2.17
C VAL A 169 1.52 13.45 -0.68
N TRP A 170 0.31 13.11 -0.35
CA TRP A 170 -0.12 12.84 1.02
C TRP A 170 -0.61 11.41 1.20
N PHE A 171 0.10 10.66 2.04
CA PHE A 171 -0.30 9.33 2.48
C PHE A 171 -1.12 9.40 3.76
N HIS A 172 -2.34 8.89 3.75
CA HIS A 172 -3.15 8.79 4.97
C HIS A 172 -2.57 7.80 6.00
N ASP A 173 -2.01 6.71 5.52
CA ASP A 173 -1.46 5.61 6.32
C ASP A 173 0.05 5.50 6.13
N PHE A 174 0.79 6.61 6.32
CA PHE A 174 2.25 6.64 6.26
C PHE A 174 2.83 5.99 7.52
N SER A 175 2.90 4.67 7.49
CA SER A 175 3.37 3.85 8.60
C SER A 175 4.58 3.02 8.21
N PRO A 176 5.43 2.59 9.16
CA PRO A 176 6.68 1.90 8.83
C PRO A 176 6.47 0.57 8.10
N GLY A 177 5.32 -0.06 8.28
CA GLY A 177 4.96 -1.27 7.53
C GLY A 177 4.61 -1.04 6.06
N ASN A 178 4.34 0.21 5.67
CA ASN A 178 3.97 0.60 4.32
C ASN A 178 5.12 1.24 3.53
N ILE A 179 6.31 1.26 4.09
CA ILE A 179 7.53 1.79 3.46
C ILE A 179 8.55 0.66 3.40
N LEU A 180 8.83 0.17 2.19
CA LEU A 180 9.91 -0.79 1.98
C LEU A 180 11.19 -0.03 1.64
N VAL A 181 12.35 -0.58 2.03
CA VAL A 181 13.64 0.06 1.78
C VAL A 181 14.61 -0.89 1.09
N GLU A 182 15.15 -0.43 -0.01
CA GLU A 182 16.28 -1.02 -0.72
C GLU A 182 17.54 -0.25 -0.38
N ARG A 183 18.57 -0.97 0.11
CA ARG A 183 19.92 -0.42 0.27
C ARG A 183 20.66 -0.56 -1.06
N LEU A 184 21.08 0.57 -1.63
CA LEU A 184 21.70 0.58 -2.96
C LEU A 184 23.17 0.16 -2.88
N PRO A 185 23.67 -0.63 -3.84
CA PRO A 185 25.07 -1.10 -3.83
C PRO A 185 26.11 0.03 -3.80
N GLN A 186 25.81 1.17 -4.41
CA GLN A 186 26.64 2.37 -4.43
C GLN A 186 26.48 3.26 -3.19
N GLY A 187 25.72 2.82 -2.21
CA GLY A 187 25.33 3.59 -1.03
C GLY A 187 24.01 4.33 -1.22
N GLY A 188 23.36 4.68 -0.10
CA GLY A 188 22.06 5.33 -0.07
C GLY A 188 20.89 4.36 -0.11
N TYR A 189 19.68 4.92 -0.21
CA TYR A 189 18.43 4.20 -0.03
C TYR A 189 17.44 4.53 -1.14
N ARG A 190 16.60 3.56 -1.45
CA ARG A 190 15.41 3.75 -2.28
C ARG A 190 14.20 3.25 -1.49
N PHE A 191 13.17 4.11 -1.40
CA PHE A 191 11.94 3.79 -0.66
C PHE A 191 10.83 3.39 -1.63
N TYR A 192 10.15 2.29 -1.33
CA TYR A 192 8.99 1.84 -2.07
C TYR A 192 7.75 1.90 -1.18
N TYR A 193 6.68 2.48 -1.68
CA TYR A 193 5.45 2.66 -0.92
C TYR A 193 4.43 1.60 -1.27
N VAL A 194 3.78 1.02 -0.24
CA VAL A 194 2.73 0.01 -0.39
C VAL A 194 1.45 0.45 0.33
N ASP A 195 0.33 -0.24 0.09
CA ASP A 195 -1.00 0.09 0.61
C ASP A 195 -1.55 1.46 0.15
N LEU A 196 -1.44 1.73 -1.13
CA LEU A 196 -1.69 3.01 -1.78
C LEU A 196 -3.17 3.39 -1.92
N ASN A 197 -4.11 2.59 -1.42
CA ASN A 197 -5.55 2.84 -1.63
C ASN A 197 -6.07 4.11 -0.94
N ARG A 198 -5.25 4.78 -0.10
CA ARG A 198 -5.57 5.99 0.65
C ARG A 198 -4.44 7.01 0.50
N MET A 199 -4.42 7.65 -0.64
CA MET A 199 -3.50 8.73 -0.98
C MET A 199 -4.26 9.89 -1.61
N ASP A 200 -3.76 11.10 -1.42
CA ASP A 200 -4.15 12.29 -2.14
C ASP A 200 -2.91 12.91 -2.82
N PHE A 201 -3.14 13.59 -3.93
CA PHE A 201 -2.12 14.28 -4.72
C PHE A 201 -2.50 15.74 -4.93
N GLY A 202 -1.50 16.60 -5.12
CA GLY A 202 -1.71 18.04 -5.27
C GLY A 202 -2.11 18.73 -3.96
N VAL A 203 -1.73 18.14 -2.82
CA VAL A 203 -1.97 18.69 -1.49
C VAL A 203 -0.95 19.79 -1.21
N THR A 204 -1.43 21.00 -0.94
CA THR A 204 -0.61 22.18 -0.60
C THR A 204 -0.73 22.57 0.87
N ASP A 205 -1.70 22.02 1.58
CA ASP A 205 -1.92 22.27 3.00
C ASP A 205 -0.81 21.60 3.84
N ARG A 206 0.08 22.45 4.40
CA ARG A 206 1.19 22.02 5.24
C ARG A 206 0.74 21.17 6.44
N HIS A 207 -0.29 21.63 7.15
CA HIS A 207 -0.78 20.89 8.33
C HIS A 207 -1.21 19.46 7.95
N LYS A 208 -1.85 19.31 6.80
CA LYS A 208 -2.25 18.02 6.26
C LYS A 208 -1.04 17.16 5.91
N LEU A 209 -0.03 17.72 5.26
CA LEU A 209 1.20 17.00 4.91
C LEU A 209 1.96 16.54 6.16
N MET A 210 2.09 17.39 7.18
CA MET A 210 2.75 17.04 8.45
C MET A 210 2.04 15.90 9.21
N GLN A 211 0.77 15.60 8.90
CA GLN A 211 0.10 14.40 9.43
C GLN A 211 0.77 13.08 9.00
N MET A 212 1.72 13.08 8.08
CA MET A 212 2.49 11.88 7.73
C MET A 212 3.40 11.43 8.88
N PHE A 213 3.79 12.32 9.79
CA PHE A 213 4.55 11.95 11.00
C PHE A 213 3.74 11.17 12.03
N LYS A 214 2.41 11.26 12.01
CA LYS A 214 1.51 10.77 13.09
C LYS A 214 1.66 9.31 13.48
N SER A 215 2.00 8.43 12.53
CA SER A 215 2.01 6.97 12.72
C SER A 215 3.27 6.28 12.21
N ILE A 216 4.33 7.05 11.97
CA ILE A 216 5.58 6.54 11.40
C ILE A 216 6.38 5.70 12.40
N SER A 217 6.30 6.00 13.69
CA SER A 217 6.93 5.23 14.78
C SER A 217 6.21 5.44 16.11
N TRP A 218 6.51 4.56 17.08
CA TRP A 218 6.16 4.74 18.49
C TRP A 218 7.33 5.32 19.30
N ASP A 219 8.54 5.35 18.77
CA ASP A 219 9.70 5.99 19.37
C ASP A 219 9.69 7.50 19.11
N ILE A 220 9.43 8.29 20.16
CA ILE A 220 9.41 9.76 20.09
C ILE A 220 10.79 10.31 19.71
N ALA A 221 11.85 9.78 20.30
CA ALA A 221 13.20 10.25 20.02
C ALA A 221 13.59 10.03 18.55
N TRP A 222 13.14 8.93 17.96
CA TRP A 222 13.35 8.70 16.53
C TRP A 222 12.52 9.64 15.66
N ILE A 223 11.25 9.92 16.04
CA ILE A 223 10.41 10.90 15.33
C ILE A 223 11.05 12.28 15.35
N GLU A 224 11.62 12.71 16.48
CA GLU A 224 12.34 13.99 16.57
C GLU A 224 13.55 14.00 15.63
N ARG A 225 14.34 12.92 15.59
CA ARG A 225 15.47 12.80 14.64
C ARG A 225 15.00 12.90 13.20
N LEU A 226 13.93 12.20 12.83
CA LEU A 226 13.34 12.24 11.49
C LEU A 226 12.83 13.64 11.15
N ALA A 227 12.18 14.33 12.09
CA ALA A 227 11.71 15.70 11.91
C ALA A 227 12.86 16.69 11.70
N ARG A 228 13.98 16.54 12.44
CA ARG A 228 15.19 17.32 12.21
C ARG A 228 15.83 17.04 10.85
N ALA A 229 15.89 15.76 10.43
CA ALA A 229 16.38 15.38 9.11
C ALA A 229 15.51 16.00 8.00
N TYR A 230 14.17 15.96 8.17
CA TYR A 230 13.25 16.66 7.29
C TYR A 230 13.53 18.17 7.23
N ALA A 231 13.66 18.83 8.39
CA ALA A 231 13.91 20.27 8.47
C ALA A 231 15.18 20.67 7.73
N ARG A 232 16.29 19.95 7.94
CA ARG A 232 17.56 20.18 7.23
C ARG A 232 17.39 20.04 5.71
N ALA A 233 16.72 18.99 5.26
CA ALA A 233 16.46 18.75 3.83
C ALA A 233 15.52 19.78 3.20
N ALA A 234 14.58 20.32 3.99
CA ALA A 234 13.66 21.36 3.57
C ALA A 234 14.27 22.77 3.58
N GLY A 235 15.32 22.99 4.38
CA GLY A 235 15.87 24.32 4.68
C GLY A 235 14.99 25.08 5.67
N GLU A 236 14.37 24.39 6.61
CA GLU A 236 13.40 24.95 7.58
C GLU A 236 13.98 24.93 9.01
N ASP A 237 13.35 25.70 9.90
CA ASP A 237 13.72 25.70 11.32
C ASP A 237 13.39 24.36 11.97
N GLU A 238 14.42 23.74 12.58
CA GLU A 238 14.29 22.41 13.18
C GLU A 238 13.28 22.38 14.34
N GLN A 239 13.23 23.42 15.16
CA GLN A 239 12.36 23.46 16.34
C GLN A 239 10.89 23.51 15.90
N THR A 240 10.61 24.30 14.88
CA THR A 240 9.25 24.42 14.28
C THR A 240 8.79 23.06 13.71
N VAL A 241 9.62 22.41 12.89
CA VAL A 241 9.26 21.14 12.26
C VAL A 241 9.09 20.02 13.30
N VAL A 242 9.97 19.97 14.31
CA VAL A 242 9.85 19.02 15.43
C VAL A 242 8.53 19.23 16.17
N ALA A 243 8.18 20.49 16.48
CA ALA A 243 6.92 20.79 17.18
C ALA A 243 5.69 20.34 16.38
N GLU A 244 5.66 20.61 15.08
CA GLU A 244 4.55 20.17 14.18
C GLU A 244 4.46 18.64 14.10
N ALA A 245 5.59 17.94 13.98
CA ALA A 245 5.64 16.48 13.91
C ALA A 245 5.15 15.82 15.22
N LEU A 246 5.57 16.36 16.36
CA LEU A 246 5.15 15.88 17.68
C LEU A 246 3.68 16.18 17.96
N GLU A 247 3.18 17.34 17.54
CA GLU A 247 1.75 17.66 17.63
C GLU A 247 0.90 16.65 16.84
N ALA A 248 1.26 16.38 15.59
CA ALA A 248 0.57 15.41 14.74
C ALA A 248 0.56 14.01 15.38
N THR A 249 1.71 13.60 15.92
CA THR A 249 1.89 12.29 16.57
C THR A 249 1.08 12.19 17.86
N THR A 250 1.15 13.18 18.74
CA THR A 250 0.45 13.20 20.04
C THR A 250 -1.06 13.14 19.83
N ARG A 251 -1.60 14.00 18.97
CA ARG A 251 -3.03 14.03 18.64
C ARG A 251 -3.52 12.67 18.10
N TRP A 252 -2.74 12.04 17.24
CA TRP A 252 -3.10 10.74 16.71
C TRP A 252 -3.07 9.64 17.78
N ARG A 253 -2.04 9.62 18.64
CA ARG A 253 -1.91 8.64 19.73
C ARG A 253 -3.05 8.73 20.73
N GLU A 254 -3.42 9.93 21.13
CA GLU A 254 -4.58 10.13 22.02
C GLU A 254 -5.87 9.59 21.41
N GLY A 255 -6.12 9.90 20.14
CA GLY A 255 -7.27 9.35 19.41
C GLY A 255 -7.23 7.83 19.29
N HIS A 256 -6.05 7.26 19.06
CA HIS A 256 -5.86 5.81 18.99
C HIS A 256 -6.12 5.14 20.35
N MET A 257 -5.55 5.66 21.42
CA MET A 257 -5.76 5.12 22.79
C MET A 257 -7.21 5.20 23.22
N LYS A 258 -7.91 6.32 22.96
CA LYS A 258 -9.36 6.45 23.25
C LYS A 258 -10.16 5.38 22.50
N LYS A 259 -9.83 5.13 21.23
CA LYS A 259 -10.50 4.12 20.41
C LYS A 259 -10.25 2.69 20.91
N GLU A 260 -9.04 2.36 21.32
CA GLU A 260 -8.71 1.04 21.86
C GLU A 260 -9.38 0.81 23.23
N ARG A 261 -9.38 1.80 24.13
CA ARG A 261 -10.14 1.74 25.39
C ARG A 261 -11.64 1.50 25.14
N PHE A 262 -12.22 2.21 24.17
CA PHE A 262 -13.62 2.01 23.81
C PHE A 262 -13.90 0.61 23.28
N LYS A 263 -13.01 0.05 22.43
CA LYS A 263 -13.16 -1.35 21.95
C LYS A 263 -13.11 -2.37 23.11
N GLN A 264 -12.19 -2.17 24.07
CA GLN A 264 -12.09 -3.03 25.26
C GLN A 264 -13.36 -2.97 26.08
N LEU A 265 -13.97 -1.79 26.26
CA LEU A 265 -15.22 -1.62 27.01
C LEU A 265 -16.43 -2.31 26.35
N ILE A 266 -16.46 -2.41 25.02
CA ILE A 266 -17.57 -3.05 24.29
C ILE A 266 -17.27 -4.51 23.89
N GLY A 267 -16.20 -5.12 24.45
CA GLY A 267 -15.87 -6.53 24.21
C GLY A 267 -15.46 -6.87 22.77
N LYS A 268 -14.89 -5.93 22.04
CA LYS A 268 -14.44 -6.10 20.66
C LYS A 268 -12.94 -5.98 20.52
#